data_b067823f24a2021edb5771bbeba7ffb9
#
_entry.id   b067823f24a2021edb5771bbeba7ffb9
#
_cell.length_a   1.000
_cell.length_b   1.000
_cell.length_c   1.000
_cell.angle_alpha   90.00
_cell.angle_beta   90.00
_cell.angle_gamma   90.00
#
_symmetry.space_group_name_H-M   'P 1'
#
loop_
_entity.id
_entity.type
_entity.pdbx_description
1 polymer ?
#
loop_
_entity_poly.entity_id
_entity_poly.type
_entity_poly.pdbx_seq_one_letter_code
_entity_poly.pdbx_strand_id
1 'polypeptide(L)'
;AYPETKEVKMTLVEGRVEVKTEEHRQLLSPDEQALVDKQEGQIRVRKVVAEEYIGWTRGEFRFTRTRLEEVMTRLARWYDVEVFFAVPDLKNARFTLNLERYDNINKILSKIEKTGRVHFRIQGQCIIVE
;
A
#
# COMPACT_ATOMS: atom_id res chain seq x y z
N ALA A 1 -15.84 -3.42 -8.20
CA ALA A 1 -15.50 -4.84 -8.17
C ALA A 1 -14.20 -5.05 -8.92
N TYR A 2 -13.29 -5.68 -8.28
CA TYR A 2 -12.06 -6.05 -8.95
C TYR A 2 -12.30 -7.25 -9.82
N PRO A 3 -11.71 -7.27 -11.02
CA PRO A 3 -11.74 -8.50 -11.79
C PRO A 3 -11.16 -9.61 -10.92
N GLU A 4 -11.67 -10.79 -11.06
CA GLU A 4 -11.17 -11.94 -10.32
C GLU A 4 -9.66 -11.98 -10.44
N THR A 5 -8.99 -11.82 -9.32
CA THR A 5 -7.54 -11.92 -9.30
C THR A 5 -7.19 -13.38 -9.45
N LYS A 6 -6.53 -13.68 -10.55
CA LYS A 6 -5.94 -15.00 -10.78
C LYS A 6 -4.65 -15.17 -10.00
N GLU A 7 -4.31 -14.20 -9.18
CA GLU A 7 -3.09 -14.16 -8.42
C GLU A 7 -3.40 -14.11 -6.93
N VAL A 8 -2.73 -14.96 -6.16
CA VAL A 8 -2.78 -14.92 -4.70
C VAL A 8 -1.48 -14.32 -4.19
N LYS A 9 -1.60 -13.37 -3.26
CA LYS A 9 -0.46 -12.76 -2.60
C LYS A 9 -0.40 -13.24 -1.16
N MET A 10 0.77 -13.73 -0.75
CA MET A 10 1.02 -14.15 0.62
C MET A 10 2.25 -13.42 1.15
N THR A 11 2.09 -12.70 2.26
CA THR A 11 3.17 -11.96 2.88
C THR A 11 3.52 -12.60 4.21
N LEU A 12 4.78 -12.93 4.41
CA LEU A 12 5.24 -13.55 5.65
C LEU A 12 5.86 -12.52 6.59
N VAL A 13 5.38 -12.52 7.83
CA VAL A 13 5.83 -11.62 8.88
C VAL A 13 6.92 -12.25 9.73
N GLU A 14 6.71 -13.49 10.15
CA GLU A 14 7.65 -14.23 10.99
C GLU A 14 7.58 -15.72 10.69
N GLY A 15 8.60 -16.44 11.09
CA GLY A 15 8.68 -17.87 10.87
C GLY A 15 9.11 -18.22 9.46
N ARG A 16 8.75 -19.42 9.00
CA ARG A 16 8.99 -19.92 7.65
C ARG A 16 7.77 -20.65 7.16
N VAL A 17 7.43 -20.42 5.91
CA VAL A 17 6.27 -21.06 5.28
C VAL A 17 6.69 -21.59 3.91
N GLU A 18 6.20 -22.76 3.57
CA GLU A 18 6.35 -23.30 2.23
C GLU A 18 5.08 -23.07 1.45
N VAL A 19 5.20 -22.41 0.31
CA VAL A 19 4.10 -22.21 -0.62
C VAL A 19 4.21 -23.26 -1.71
N LYS A 20 3.13 -23.99 -1.93
CA LYS A 20 3.08 -25.07 -2.91
C LYS A 20 2.00 -24.84 -3.94
N THR A 21 2.35 -25.12 -5.19
CA THR A 21 1.38 -25.38 -6.25
C THR A 21 1.60 -26.80 -6.73
N GLU A 22 0.81 -27.27 -7.70
CA GLU A 22 1.00 -28.62 -8.21
C GLU A 22 2.39 -28.84 -8.80
N GLU A 23 3.00 -27.80 -9.38
CA GLU A 23 4.26 -27.90 -10.10
C GLU A 23 5.44 -27.25 -9.37
N HIS A 24 5.19 -26.39 -8.40
CA HIS A 24 6.23 -25.57 -7.78
C HIS A 24 6.15 -25.57 -6.26
N ARG A 25 7.32 -25.37 -5.64
CA ARG A 25 7.44 -25.17 -4.19
C ARG A 25 8.36 -23.98 -3.95
N GLN A 26 8.02 -23.17 -2.97
CA GLN A 26 8.84 -22.03 -2.60
C GLN A 26 8.77 -21.78 -1.10
N LEU A 27 9.94 -21.69 -0.47
CA LEU A 27 10.04 -21.31 0.94
C LEU A 27 9.98 -19.77 1.03
N LEU A 28 9.19 -19.29 1.99
CA LEU A 28 9.14 -17.88 2.32
C LEU A 28 9.87 -17.62 3.62
N SER A 29 10.66 -16.55 3.64
CA SER A 29 11.28 -15.99 4.84
C SER A 29 10.56 -14.70 5.22
N PRO A 30 10.77 -14.19 6.46
CA PRO A 30 10.18 -12.91 6.85
C PRO A 30 10.53 -11.80 5.88
N ASP A 31 9.59 -10.87 5.69
CA ASP A 31 9.69 -9.76 4.74
C ASP A 31 9.76 -10.20 3.28
N GLU A 32 9.20 -11.37 2.99
CA GLU A 32 9.00 -11.83 1.62
C GLU A 32 7.53 -12.00 1.32
N GLN A 33 7.18 -11.74 0.08
CA GLN A 33 5.83 -11.92 -0.43
C GLN A 33 5.86 -12.86 -1.62
N ALA A 34 5.04 -13.91 -1.57
CA ALA A 34 4.86 -14.82 -2.69
C ALA A 34 3.68 -14.34 -3.54
N LEU A 35 3.88 -14.32 -4.83
CA LEU A 35 2.87 -14.03 -5.83
C LEU A 35 2.59 -15.33 -6.60
N VAL A 36 1.44 -15.93 -6.34
CA VAL A 36 1.06 -17.21 -6.92
C VAL A 36 0.06 -16.99 -8.03
N ASP A 37 0.42 -17.41 -9.25
CA ASP A 37 -0.49 -17.42 -10.38
C ASP A 37 -1.32 -18.70 -10.33
N LYS A 38 -2.62 -18.57 -10.11
CA LYS A 38 -3.51 -19.73 -10.00
C LYS A 38 -3.69 -20.50 -11.29
N GLN A 39 -3.51 -19.85 -12.45
CA GLN A 39 -3.69 -20.52 -13.73
C GLN A 39 -2.48 -21.33 -14.14
N GLU A 40 -1.29 -20.74 -14.03
CA GLU A 40 -0.06 -21.35 -14.47
C GLU A 40 0.70 -22.07 -13.35
N GLY A 41 0.30 -21.85 -12.12
CA GLY A 41 0.94 -22.44 -10.95
C GLY A 41 2.33 -21.88 -10.66
N GLN A 42 2.68 -20.74 -11.25
CA GLN A 42 3.98 -20.11 -11.01
C GLN A 42 4.00 -19.35 -9.70
N ILE A 43 5.15 -19.38 -9.04
CA ILE A 43 5.37 -18.68 -7.79
C ILE A 43 6.52 -17.69 -7.99
N ARG A 44 6.26 -16.42 -7.72
CA ARG A 44 7.30 -15.39 -7.69
C ARG A 44 7.44 -14.88 -6.28
N VAL A 45 8.68 -14.59 -5.88
CA VAL A 45 8.96 -14.06 -4.54
C VAL A 45 9.61 -12.69 -4.68
N ARG A 46 9.15 -11.74 -3.88
CA ARG A 46 9.75 -10.41 -3.80
C ARG A 46 9.91 -10.00 -2.35
N LYS A 47 10.86 -9.12 -2.09
CA LYS A 47 11.03 -8.55 -0.77
C LYS A 47 10.07 -7.39 -0.55
N VAL A 48 9.49 -7.34 0.64
CA VAL A 48 8.55 -6.30 1.04
C VAL A 48 8.83 -5.91 2.48
N VAL A 49 8.21 -4.82 2.93
CA VAL A 49 8.21 -4.48 4.35
C VAL A 49 6.91 -5.03 4.93
N ALA A 50 6.99 -6.19 5.58
CA ALA A 50 5.82 -6.91 6.06
C ALA A 50 4.99 -6.08 7.05
N GLU A 51 5.61 -5.24 7.85
CA GLU A 51 4.91 -4.38 8.81
C GLU A 51 3.90 -3.46 8.15
N GLU A 52 4.12 -3.04 6.91
CA GLU A 52 3.16 -2.21 6.18
C GLU A 52 1.88 -2.97 5.93
N TYR A 53 1.98 -4.27 5.64
CA TYR A 53 0.81 -5.12 5.40
C TYR A 53 0.08 -5.49 6.67
N ILE A 54 0.81 -5.69 7.77
CA ILE A 54 0.21 -5.96 9.08
C ILE A 54 -0.59 -4.76 9.57
N GLY A 55 -0.04 -3.55 9.42
CA GLY A 55 -0.72 -2.33 9.82
C GLY A 55 -2.12 -2.25 9.23
N TRP A 56 -2.29 -2.72 8.00
CA TRP A 56 -3.59 -2.74 7.34
C TRP A 56 -4.59 -3.66 8.02
N THR A 57 -4.15 -4.85 8.45
CA THR A 57 -5.03 -5.78 9.15
C THR A 57 -5.40 -5.30 10.54
N ARG A 58 -4.59 -4.41 11.13
CA ARG A 58 -4.82 -3.83 12.45
C ARG A 58 -5.57 -2.49 12.41
N GLY A 59 -6.04 -2.07 11.22
CA GLY A 59 -6.76 -0.81 11.09
C GLY A 59 -5.86 0.42 10.96
N GLU A 60 -4.62 0.23 10.55
CA GLU A 60 -3.67 1.31 10.31
C GLU A 60 -3.13 1.29 8.89
N PHE A 61 -2.82 2.49 8.38
CA PHE A 61 -1.96 2.63 7.22
C PHE A 61 -0.55 2.89 7.73
N ARG A 62 0.38 2.01 7.40
CA ARG A 62 1.79 2.20 7.71
C ARG A 62 2.58 2.40 6.45
N PHE A 63 3.27 3.52 6.40
CA PHE A 63 4.14 3.86 5.29
C PHE A 63 5.54 4.11 5.82
N THR A 64 6.54 3.48 5.22
CA THR A 64 7.94 3.65 5.61
C THR A 64 8.72 4.10 4.39
N ARG A 65 9.20 5.35 4.40
CA ARG A 65 9.92 5.96 3.29
C ARG A 65 9.20 5.76 1.96
N THR A 66 7.90 5.85 2.00
CA THR A 66 7.05 5.60 0.85
C THR A 66 6.87 6.88 0.05
N ARG A 67 6.95 6.78 -1.27
CA ARG A 67 6.71 7.92 -2.15
C ARG A 67 5.28 8.41 -2.00
N LEU A 68 5.11 9.73 -2.03
CA LEU A 68 3.80 10.33 -1.88
C LEU A 68 2.79 9.83 -2.93
N GLU A 69 3.26 9.58 -4.15
CA GLU A 69 2.40 9.00 -5.18
C GLU A 69 1.77 7.69 -4.71
N GLU A 70 2.55 6.82 -4.11
CA GLU A 70 2.05 5.55 -3.61
C GLU A 70 1.15 5.73 -2.39
N VAL A 71 1.52 6.61 -1.47
CA VAL A 71 0.69 6.93 -0.30
C VAL A 71 -0.69 7.39 -0.77
N MET A 72 -0.73 8.33 -1.69
CA MET A 72 -1.99 8.88 -2.19
C MET A 72 -2.79 7.87 -2.99
N THR A 73 -2.12 6.98 -3.74
CA THR A 73 -2.81 5.92 -4.49
C THR A 73 -3.57 4.99 -3.54
N ARG A 74 -2.95 4.62 -2.43
CA ARG A 74 -3.58 3.74 -1.45
C ARG A 74 -4.73 4.43 -0.71
N LEU A 75 -4.54 5.69 -0.33
CA LEU A 75 -5.60 6.46 0.31
C LEU A 75 -6.77 6.68 -0.65
N ALA A 76 -6.50 6.95 -1.92
CA ALA A 76 -7.53 7.13 -2.92
C ALA A 76 -8.42 5.91 -3.08
N ARG A 77 -7.83 4.73 -3.03
CA ARG A 77 -8.60 3.48 -3.08
C ARG A 77 -9.49 3.28 -1.86
N TRP A 78 -8.95 3.56 -0.69
CA TRP A 78 -9.68 3.35 0.56
C TRP A 78 -10.86 4.33 0.70
N TYR A 79 -10.65 5.58 0.32
CA TYR A 79 -11.67 6.62 0.45
C TYR A 79 -12.48 6.84 -0.82
N ASP A 80 -12.19 6.11 -1.88
CA ASP A 80 -12.87 6.23 -3.18
C ASP A 80 -12.86 7.68 -3.70
N VAL A 81 -11.67 8.24 -3.78
CA VAL A 81 -11.45 9.59 -4.28
C VAL A 81 -10.40 9.60 -5.39
N GLU A 82 -10.36 10.68 -6.15
CA GLU A 82 -9.32 10.90 -7.14
C GLU A 82 -8.22 11.79 -6.58
N VAL A 83 -7.00 11.66 -7.10
CA VAL A 83 -5.86 12.45 -6.67
C VAL A 83 -5.20 13.09 -7.89
N PHE A 84 -4.95 14.38 -7.80
CA PHE A 84 -4.23 15.12 -8.82
C PHE A 84 -3.04 15.85 -8.21
N PHE A 85 -1.86 15.65 -8.78
CA PHE A 85 -0.64 16.33 -8.35
C PHE A 85 -0.44 17.60 -9.16
N ALA A 86 -0.76 18.75 -8.57
CA ALA A 86 -0.53 20.04 -9.22
C ALA A 86 0.97 20.35 -9.34
N VAL A 87 1.76 19.80 -8.42
CA VAL A 87 3.22 19.89 -8.46
C VAL A 87 3.76 18.47 -8.63
N PRO A 88 4.10 18.05 -9.86
CA PRO A 88 4.48 16.65 -10.12
C PRO A 88 5.65 16.14 -9.32
N ASP A 89 6.61 16.99 -8.98
CA ASP A 89 7.79 16.59 -8.22
C ASP A 89 7.45 16.07 -6.83
N LEU A 90 6.30 16.47 -6.28
CA LEU A 90 5.85 15.97 -4.98
C LEU A 90 5.56 14.48 -4.96
N LYS A 91 5.33 13.87 -6.12
CA LYS A 91 5.15 12.42 -6.23
C LYS A 91 6.33 11.65 -5.66
N ASN A 92 7.52 12.22 -5.74
CA ASN A 92 8.75 11.55 -5.34
C ASN A 92 9.14 11.82 -3.88
N ALA A 93 8.45 12.71 -3.20
CA ALA A 93 8.70 12.97 -1.79
C ALA A 93 8.37 11.72 -0.97
N ARG A 94 9.26 11.37 -0.04
CA ARG A 94 9.09 10.18 0.77
C ARG A 94 8.59 10.52 2.17
N PHE A 95 7.67 9.68 2.65
CA PHE A 95 7.05 9.87 3.95
C PHE A 95 7.08 8.58 4.75
N THR A 96 7.28 8.72 6.05
CA THR A 96 7.10 7.66 7.02
C THR A 96 5.92 8.08 7.89
N LEU A 97 4.80 7.37 7.78
CA LEU A 97 3.53 7.76 8.39
C LEU A 97 2.82 6.55 8.98
N ASN A 98 2.16 6.78 10.12
CA ASN A 98 1.18 5.86 10.68
C ASN A 98 -0.15 6.60 10.72
N LEU A 99 -1.12 6.11 9.97
CA LEU A 99 -2.43 6.74 9.84
C LEU A 99 -3.51 5.75 10.24
N GLU A 100 -4.51 6.23 10.97
CA GLU A 100 -5.62 5.38 11.34
C GLU A 100 -6.59 5.21 10.17
N ARG A 101 -6.81 3.96 9.80
CA ARG A 101 -7.60 3.58 8.62
C ARG A 101 -9.04 4.06 8.66
N TYR A 102 -9.61 4.18 9.86
CA TYR A 102 -11.00 4.58 10.04
C TYR A 102 -11.19 6.06 10.32
N ASP A 103 -10.14 6.86 10.32
CA ASP A 103 -10.26 8.30 10.39
C ASP A 103 -10.89 8.83 9.11
N ASN A 104 -11.53 10.01 9.18
CA ASN A 104 -12.01 10.65 7.95
C ASN A 104 -10.84 11.21 7.15
N ILE A 105 -11.07 11.39 5.86
CA ILE A 105 -10.01 11.82 4.94
C ILE A 105 -9.42 13.17 5.33
N ASN A 106 -10.21 14.10 5.82
CA ASN A 106 -9.72 15.41 6.22
C ASN A 106 -8.69 15.31 7.33
N LYS A 107 -8.93 14.44 8.30
CA LYS A 107 -8.01 14.23 9.40
C LYS A 107 -6.71 13.59 8.94
N ILE A 108 -6.80 12.63 8.03
CA ILE A 108 -5.64 11.98 7.43
C ILE A 108 -4.78 13.00 6.69
N LEU A 109 -5.39 13.81 5.83
CA LEU A 109 -4.67 14.83 5.06
C LEU A 109 -4.04 15.88 5.96
N SER A 110 -4.72 16.28 7.03
CA SER A 110 -4.15 17.22 7.99
C SER A 110 -2.89 16.68 8.65
N LYS A 111 -2.87 15.39 8.98
CA LYS A 111 -1.68 14.76 9.56
C LYS A 111 -0.49 14.81 8.60
N ILE A 112 -0.74 14.58 7.32
CA ILE A 112 0.31 14.63 6.31
C ILE A 112 0.79 16.08 6.10
N GLU A 113 -0.12 17.06 6.09
CA GLU A 113 0.22 18.47 5.95
C GLU A 113 1.10 18.98 7.11
N LYS A 114 0.92 18.43 8.30
CA LYS A 114 1.73 18.83 9.46
C LYS A 114 3.21 18.57 9.28
N THR A 115 3.60 17.76 8.32
CA THR A 115 5.03 17.57 8.00
C THR A 115 5.64 18.82 7.37
N GLY A 116 4.80 19.76 6.90
CA GLY A 116 5.25 21.00 6.27
C GLY A 116 5.78 20.85 4.86
N ARG A 117 5.68 19.66 4.25
CA ARG A 117 6.27 19.37 2.95
C ARG A 117 5.26 19.35 1.82
N VAL A 118 3.98 19.34 2.14
CA VAL A 118 2.91 19.19 1.15
C VAL A 118 1.64 19.88 1.66
N HIS A 119 0.82 20.34 0.73
CA HIS A 119 -0.46 20.95 1.00
C HIS A 119 -1.54 20.29 0.17
N PHE A 120 -2.73 20.12 0.74
CA PHE A 120 -3.86 19.48 0.07
C PHE A 120 -5.03 20.44 -0.07
N ARG A 121 -5.74 20.32 -1.19
CA ARG A 121 -6.97 21.05 -1.44
C ARG A 121 -8.00 20.04 -1.96
N ILE A 122 -9.20 20.09 -1.43
CA ILE A 122 -10.27 19.17 -1.81
C ILE A 122 -11.28 19.88 -2.71
N GLN A 123 -11.55 19.30 -3.86
CA GLN A 123 -12.59 19.74 -4.78
C GLN A 123 -13.48 18.55 -5.12
N GLY A 124 -14.72 18.53 -4.56
CA GLY A 124 -15.61 17.40 -4.74
C GLY A 124 -14.98 16.11 -4.24
N GLN A 125 -14.79 15.13 -5.13
CA GLN A 125 -14.14 13.87 -4.83
C GLN A 125 -12.69 13.82 -5.31
N CYS A 126 -12.10 14.97 -5.56
CA CYS A 126 -10.72 15.06 -6.00
C CYS A 126 -9.86 15.76 -4.96
N ILE A 127 -8.71 15.18 -4.65
CA ILE A 127 -7.70 15.76 -3.78
C ILE A 127 -6.59 16.32 -4.66
N ILE A 128 -6.31 17.61 -4.51
CA ILE A 128 -5.24 18.28 -5.24
C ILE A 128 -4.03 18.39 -4.32
N VAL A 129 -2.91 17.86 -4.77
CA VAL A 129 -1.65 17.86 -4.01
C VAL A 129 -0.76 18.97 -4.56
N GLU A 130 -0.40 19.92 -3.69
CA GLU A 130 0.39 21.09 -4.09
C GLU A 130 1.40 21.54 -3.02
#